data_c5a8a889f9ff52bdd2fe96b7e4accbfb
#
_entry.id   c5a8a889f9ff52bdd2fe96b7e4accbfb
#
_cell.length_a   1.000
_cell.length_b   1.000
_cell.length_c   1.000
_cell.angle_alpha   90.00
_cell.angle_beta   90.00
_cell.angle_gamma   90.00
#
_symmetry.space_group_name_H-M   'P 1'
#
loop_
_entity.id
_entity.type
_entity.pdbx_description
1 polymer ?
#
loop_
_entity_poly.entity_id
_entity_poly.type
_entity_poly.pdbx_seq_one_letter_code
_entity_poly.pdbx_strand_id
1 'polypeptide(L)'
;MKGGSPARFARFFTATLCAVSAAVALLATAPSARAEVAAADPIDTAMRTCAARADRSSSAGQIQCMDDARTAWRAAGETALAQMLAKMPPALQRRWRLSQQKWVAWRDAEDTMLGAAFATSSGSTYQLYEADMRLQPVRDRAIALRNQAAAYDGKTPRARVCSADAHCEHVSYDLNRYYRQFYARMPAHARPAVSRAQSAWRAYRDATTPLVDEHARLDLLGARLATLKRLSETVNNR
;
A
#
# COMPACT_ATOMS: atom_id res chain seq x y z
N MET A 1 -24.28 79.40 26.62
CA MET A 1 -23.58 80.60 27.17
C MET A 1 -22.09 80.27 27.01
N LYS A 2 -21.47 81.09 26.16
CA LYS A 2 -20.23 81.83 26.32
C LYS A 2 -19.03 80.91 26.61
N GLY A 3 -18.05 80.86 25.84
CA GLY A 3 -17.25 81.80 25.00
C GLY A 3 -15.80 81.35 25.33
N GLY A 4 -14.90 81.40 24.56
CA GLY A 4 -14.20 82.18 23.66
C GLY A 4 -12.81 81.69 23.42
N SER A 5 -12.37 81.78 22.21
CA SER A 5 -11.02 81.79 21.68
C SER A 5 -10.13 82.91 22.34
N PRO A 6 -8.88 83.13 21.97
CA PRO A 6 -8.00 82.63 20.93
C PRO A 6 -6.48 82.52 21.25
N ALA A 7 -5.76 81.95 20.32
CA ALA A 7 -4.46 82.30 19.76
C ALA A 7 -3.22 82.53 20.64
N ARG A 8 -2.11 81.94 20.26
CA ARG A 8 -0.99 82.63 19.60
C ARG A 8 0.16 81.72 19.21
N PHE A 9 0.60 81.92 17.98
CA PHE A 9 1.88 81.62 17.31
C PHE A 9 3.10 81.54 18.19
N ALA A 10 3.98 80.54 17.96
CA ALA A 10 5.39 80.78 17.85
C ALA A 10 6.04 79.69 16.97
N ARG A 11 6.62 80.12 15.89
CA ARG A 11 7.50 79.36 15.00
C ARG A 11 8.87 79.23 15.72
N PHE A 12 9.50 78.07 15.70
CA PHE A 12 10.94 77.97 15.65
C PHE A 12 11.35 76.79 14.73
N PHE A 13 12.09 77.17 13.73
CA PHE A 13 12.87 76.31 12.86
C PHE A 13 14.02 75.71 13.70
N THR A 14 14.32 74.45 13.50
CA THR A 14 15.71 73.97 13.45
C THR A 14 15.80 72.52 12.95
N ALA A 15 16.50 72.39 11.86
CA ALA A 15 17.56 71.41 11.53
C ALA A 15 17.20 69.95 11.42
N THR A 16 17.13 69.56 10.23
CA THR A 16 17.50 68.31 9.54
C THR A 16 18.57 67.48 10.27
N LEU A 17 18.24 66.23 10.58
CA LEU A 17 19.26 65.17 10.63
C LEU A 17 18.67 63.93 9.94
N CYS A 18 19.16 63.63 8.73
CA CYS A 18 18.90 62.40 8.01
C CYS A 18 19.59 61.23 8.77
N ALA A 19 18.80 60.43 9.41
CA ALA A 19 19.25 59.09 9.86
C ALA A 19 18.83 58.07 8.78
N VAL A 20 19.77 57.70 7.94
CA VAL A 20 19.66 56.58 6.98
C VAL A 20 19.67 55.29 7.79
N SER A 21 18.49 54.76 8.07
CA SER A 21 18.35 53.41 8.64
C SER A 21 18.53 52.40 7.51
N ALA A 22 19.71 51.78 7.45
CA ALA A 22 19.97 50.64 6.61
C ALA A 22 19.15 49.43 7.14
N ALA A 23 18.03 49.17 6.51
CA ALA A 23 17.26 47.93 6.70
C ALA A 23 18.03 46.78 6.01
N VAL A 24 18.83 46.04 6.79
CA VAL A 24 19.39 44.78 6.34
C VAL A 24 18.23 43.78 6.24
N ALA A 25 17.76 43.57 5.03
CA ALA A 25 16.82 42.47 4.71
C ALA A 25 17.60 41.15 4.85
N LEU A 26 17.44 40.49 6.00
CA LEU A 26 17.80 39.08 6.15
C LEU A 26 16.85 38.28 5.26
N LEU A 27 17.24 37.97 4.03
CA LEU A 27 16.66 36.95 3.20
C LEU A 27 16.90 35.61 3.91
N ALA A 28 15.97 35.21 4.77
CA ALA A 28 15.86 33.85 5.25
C ALA A 28 15.65 32.94 4.04
N THR A 29 16.74 32.32 3.56
CA THR A 29 16.64 31.23 2.62
C THR A 29 15.97 30.08 3.37
N ALA A 30 14.64 29.99 3.28
CA ALA A 30 13.93 28.81 3.70
C ALA A 30 14.52 27.62 2.90
N PRO A 31 15.01 26.56 3.55
CA PRO A 31 15.40 25.38 2.83
C PRO A 31 14.14 24.90 2.08
N SER A 32 14.22 24.86 0.75
CA SER A 32 13.19 24.24 -0.07
C SER A 32 13.06 22.81 0.43
N ALA A 33 12.00 22.50 1.17
CA ALA A 33 11.63 21.12 1.47
C ALA A 33 11.34 20.45 0.12
N ARG A 34 12.40 19.92 -0.50
CA ARG A 34 12.24 18.95 -1.55
C ARG A 34 11.53 17.78 -0.90
N ALA A 35 10.28 17.56 -1.25
CA ALA A 35 9.63 16.28 -0.99
C ALA A 35 10.53 15.24 -1.63
N GLU A 36 11.32 14.54 -0.81
CA GLU A 36 12.15 13.43 -1.25
C GLU A 36 11.16 12.35 -1.68
N VAL A 37 10.95 12.26 -2.99
CA VAL A 37 10.19 11.14 -3.57
C VAL A 37 11.01 9.91 -3.22
N ALA A 38 10.50 9.10 -2.32
CA ALA A 38 11.16 7.87 -1.91
C ALA A 38 11.59 7.11 -3.16
N ALA A 39 12.88 6.78 -3.24
CA ALA A 39 13.43 6.07 -4.40
C ALA A 39 12.60 4.80 -4.65
N ALA A 40 12.20 4.60 -5.88
CA ALA A 40 11.43 3.42 -6.24
C ALA A 40 12.25 2.15 -5.91
N ASP A 41 11.59 1.12 -5.42
CA ASP A 41 12.26 -0.15 -5.10
C ASP A 41 13.04 -0.67 -6.32
N PRO A 42 14.27 -1.20 -6.14
CA PRO A 42 15.09 -1.71 -7.22
C PRO A 42 14.39 -2.77 -8.07
N ILE A 43 13.56 -3.63 -7.48
CA ILE A 43 12.80 -4.68 -8.20
C ILE A 43 11.75 -4.03 -9.11
N ASP A 44 11.01 -3.05 -8.60
CA ASP A 44 10.03 -2.31 -9.40
C ASP A 44 10.71 -1.51 -10.51
N THR A 45 11.91 -0.99 -10.25
CA THR A 45 12.71 -0.28 -11.26
C THR A 45 13.19 -1.22 -12.36
N ALA A 46 13.72 -2.40 -11.99
CA ALA A 46 14.12 -3.43 -12.93
C ALA A 46 12.94 -3.91 -13.80
N MET A 47 11.76 -4.11 -13.21
CA MET A 47 10.56 -4.47 -13.96
C MET A 47 10.18 -3.40 -14.97
N ARG A 48 10.16 -2.12 -14.58
CA ARG A 48 9.86 -1.01 -15.50
C ARG A 48 10.89 -0.90 -16.63
N THR A 49 12.18 -1.07 -16.31
CA THR A 49 13.26 -1.08 -17.31
C THR A 49 13.11 -2.24 -18.28
N CYS A 50 12.75 -3.44 -17.80
CA CYS A 50 12.44 -4.59 -18.63
C CYS A 50 11.28 -4.27 -19.58
N ALA A 51 10.18 -3.75 -19.05
CA ALA A 51 8.96 -3.45 -19.80
C ALA A 51 9.14 -2.32 -20.86
N ALA A 52 10.10 -1.41 -20.64
CA ALA A 52 10.42 -0.33 -21.58
C ALA A 52 11.26 -0.77 -22.79
N ARG A 53 11.75 -2.01 -22.81
CA ARG A 53 12.57 -2.53 -23.93
C ARG A 53 11.71 -2.81 -25.15
N ALA A 54 12.22 -2.52 -26.34
CA ALA A 54 11.53 -2.74 -27.61
C ALA A 54 11.20 -4.22 -27.84
N ASP A 55 12.11 -5.14 -27.46
CA ASP A 55 11.91 -6.60 -27.57
C ASP A 55 10.89 -7.16 -26.54
N ARG A 56 10.39 -6.33 -25.60
CA ARG A 56 9.39 -6.66 -24.59
C ARG A 56 8.08 -5.90 -24.76
N SER A 57 7.87 -5.22 -25.89
CA SER A 57 6.68 -4.41 -26.16
C SER A 57 5.39 -5.21 -26.34
N SER A 58 5.48 -6.51 -26.65
CA SER A 58 4.31 -7.40 -26.70
C SER A 58 3.73 -7.69 -25.32
N SER A 59 2.44 -8.06 -25.25
CA SER A 59 1.81 -8.48 -23.98
C SER A 59 2.56 -9.64 -23.33
N ALA A 60 3.04 -10.61 -24.12
CA ALA A 60 3.84 -11.72 -23.61
C ALA A 60 5.18 -11.23 -23.01
N GLY A 61 5.85 -10.26 -23.66
CA GLY A 61 7.06 -9.65 -23.13
C GLY A 61 6.83 -8.87 -21.83
N GLN A 62 5.72 -8.13 -21.74
CA GLN A 62 5.31 -7.43 -20.53
C GLN A 62 5.02 -8.40 -19.38
N ILE A 63 4.30 -9.49 -19.65
CA ILE A 63 4.01 -10.55 -18.67
C ILE A 63 5.30 -11.18 -18.16
N GLN A 64 6.27 -11.47 -19.05
CA GLN A 64 7.57 -12.00 -18.64
C GLN A 64 8.28 -11.06 -17.65
N CYS A 65 8.27 -9.74 -17.90
CA CYS A 65 8.86 -8.77 -16.96
C CYS A 65 8.17 -8.77 -15.60
N MET A 66 6.84 -8.96 -15.55
CA MET A 66 6.09 -9.09 -14.31
C MET A 66 6.40 -10.41 -13.58
N ASP A 67 6.58 -11.51 -14.28
CA ASP A 67 6.93 -12.82 -13.70
C ASP A 67 8.35 -12.83 -13.13
N ASP A 68 9.29 -12.18 -13.81
CA ASP A 68 10.66 -11.98 -13.33
C ASP A 68 10.65 -11.13 -12.04
N ALA A 69 9.87 -10.05 -12.02
CA ALA A 69 9.69 -9.21 -10.83
C ALA A 69 9.02 -9.99 -9.69
N ARG A 70 8.00 -10.82 -9.97
CA ARG A 70 7.34 -11.67 -8.99
C ARG A 70 8.32 -12.64 -8.35
N THR A 71 9.23 -13.21 -9.14
CA THR A 71 10.28 -14.10 -8.66
C THR A 71 11.27 -13.37 -7.75
N ALA A 72 11.72 -12.17 -8.16
CA ALA A 72 12.61 -11.34 -7.36
C ALA A 72 11.95 -10.87 -6.04
N TRP A 73 10.67 -10.50 -6.08
CA TRP A 73 9.91 -10.14 -4.89
C TRP A 73 9.71 -11.30 -3.92
N ARG A 74 9.54 -12.53 -4.43
CA ARG A 74 9.49 -13.73 -3.59
C ARG A 74 10.79 -13.92 -2.82
N ALA A 75 11.93 -13.89 -3.51
CA ALA A 75 13.24 -14.00 -2.88
C ALA A 75 13.50 -12.89 -1.84
N ALA A 76 13.09 -11.65 -2.16
CA ALA A 76 13.17 -10.52 -1.24
C ALA A 76 12.31 -10.74 0.02
N GLY A 77 11.11 -11.30 -0.13
CA GLY A 77 10.22 -11.64 0.99
C GLY A 77 10.78 -12.75 1.88
N GLU A 78 11.39 -13.78 1.30
CA GLU A 78 12.06 -14.87 2.04
C GLU A 78 13.24 -14.32 2.85
N THR A 79 14.06 -13.46 2.26
CA THR A 79 15.16 -12.77 2.94
C THR A 79 14.65 -11.89 4.08
N ALA A 80 13.61 -11.09 3.84
CA ALA A 80 13.03 -10.25 4.87
C ALA A 80 12.45 -11.06 6.04
N LEU A 81 11.77 -12.16 5.74
CA LEU A 81 11.27 -13.08 6.76
C LEU A 81 12.42 -13.66 7.61
N ALA A 82 13.48 -14.14 6.98
CA ALA A 82 14.62 -14.70 7.70
C ALA A 82 15.27 -13.66 8.62
N GLN A 83 15.50 -12.44 8.12
CA GLN A 83 16.05 -11.31 8.90
C GLN A 83 15.15 -10.93 10.09
N MET A 84 13.84 -10.90 9.87
CA MET A 84 12.86 -10.61 10.91
C MET A 84 12.86 -11.69 12.00
N LEU A 85 12.82 -12.96 11.60
CA LEU A 85 12.79 -14.07 12.54
C LEU A 85 14.06 -14.14 13.41
N ALA A 86 15.23 -13.81 12.86
CA ALA A 86 16.49 -13.80 13.59
C ALA A 86 16.49 -12.86 14.81
N LYS A 87 15.66 -11.82 14.79
CA LYS A 87 15.52 -10.83 15.86
C LYS A 87 14.46 -11.21 16.92
N MET A 88 13.66 -12.24 16.68
CA MET A 88 12.44 -12.54 17.47
C MET A 88 12.65 -13.72 18.43
N PRO A 89 11.96 -13.75 19.58
CA PRO A 89 11.95 -14.92 20.45
C PRO A 89 11.24 -16.11 19.79
N PRO A 90 11.58 -17.36 20.18
CA PRO A 90 11.09 -18.58 19.52
C PRO A 90 9.57 -18.68 19.43
N ALA A 91 8.83 -18.20 20.42
CA ALA A 91 7.37 -18.22 20.41
C ALA A 91 6.80 -17.34 19.28
N LEU A 92 7.37 -16.15 19.08
CA LEU A 92 6.96 -15.23 18.03
C LEU A 92 7.40 -15.72 16.65
N GLN A 93 8.60 -16.32 16.55
CA GLN A 93 9.04 -16.96 15.32
C GLN A 93 8.05 -18.04 14.82
N ARG A 94 7.55 -18.91 15.73
CA ARG A 94 6.56 -19.95 15.36
C ARG A 94 5.29 -19.33 14.79
N ARG A 95 4.79 -18.25 15.37
CA ARG A 95 3.58 -17.54 14.89
C ARG A 95 3.80 -16.93 13.51
N TRP A 96 4.94 -16.28 13.27
CA TRP A 96 5.26 -15.71 11.96
C TRP A 96 5.49 -16.80 10.89
N ARG A 97 6.10 -17.95 11.24
CA ARG A 97 6.20 -19.11 10.32
C ARG A 97 4.81 -19.64 9.95
N LEU A 98 3.88 -19.70 10.90
CA LEU A 98 2.49 -20.09 10.64
C LEU A 98 1.82 -19.07 9.69
N SER A 99 1.96 -17.78 9.96
CA SER A 99 1.45 -16.71 9.06
C SER A 99 1.99 -16.90 7.63
N GLN A 100 3.30 -17.17 7.48
CA GLN A 100 3.90 -17.38 6.18
C GLN A 100 3.39 -18.65 5.49
N GLN A 101 3.21 -19.74 6.23
CA GLN A 101 2.64 -20.98 5.69
C GLN A 101 1.21 -20.75 5.18
N LYS A 102 0.38 -19.99 5.93
CA LYS A 102 -0.98 -19.65 5.51
C LYS A 102 -0.99 -18.71 4.32
N TRP A 103 -0.04 -17.78 4.24
CA TRP A 103 0.12 -16.91 3.08
C TRP A 103 0.46 -17.70 1.80
N VAL A 104 1.38 -18.66 1.87
CA VAL A 104 1.73 -19.52 0.73
C VAL A 104 0.49 -20.30 0.26
N ALA A 105 -0.23 -20.95 1.19
CA ALA A 105 -1.44 -21.70 0.85
C ALA A 105 -2.53 -20.81 0.23
N TRP A 106 -2.67 -19.57 0.71
CA TRP A 106 -3.61 -18.62 0.09
C TRP A 106 -3.15 -18.22 -1.31
N ARG A 107 -1.89 -17.86 -1.50
CA ARG A 107 -1.35 -17.47 -2.83
C ARG A 107 -1.61 -18.56 -3.88
N ASP A 108 -1.37 -19.83 -3.53
CA ASP A 108 -1.57 -20.96 -4.46
C ASP A 108 -3.07 -21.13 -4.81
N ALA A 109 -3.95 -20.96 -3.83
CA ALA A 109 -5.39 -20.96 -4.06
C ALA A 109 -5.87 -19.74 -4.86
N GLU A 110 -5.26 -18.57 -4.63
CA GLU A 110 -5.53 -17.33 -5.35
C GLU A 110 -5.11 -17.43 -6.82
N ASP A 111 -3.93 -17.99 -7.12
CA ASP A 111 -3.47 -18.24 -8.50
C ASP A 111 -4.45 -19.11 -9.28
N THR A 112 -5.01 -20.15 -8.64
CA THR A 112 -6.07 -20.99 -9.23
C THR A 112 -7.37 -20.21 -9.47
N MET A 113 -7.77 -19.37 -8.52
CA MET A 113 -8.96 -18.53 -8.63
C MET A 113 -8.81 -17.48 -9.73
N LEU A 114 -7.64 -16.82 -9.82
CA LEU A 114 -7.35 -15.82 -10.86
C LEU A 114 -7.44 -16.45 -12.25
N GLY A 115 -6.79 -17.61 -12.48
CA GLY A 115 -6.91 -18.31 -13.76
C GLY A 115 -8.35 -18.61 -14.14
N ALA A 116 -9.17 -19.07 -13.17
CA ALA A 116 -10.60 -19.32 -13.41
C ALA A 116 -11.41 -18.03 -13.66
N ALA A 117 -11.06 -16.92 -13.02
CA ALA A 117 -11.73 -15.64 -13.23
C ALA A 117 -11.40 -15.06 -14.61
N PHE A 118 -10.12 -15.01 -14.97
CA PHE A 118 -9.67 -14.44 -16.25
C PHE A 118 -10.02 -15.33 -17.46
N ALA A 119 -10.25 -16.64 -17.27
CA ALA A 119 -10.83 -17.51 -18.31
C ALA A 119 -12.24 -17.07 -18.75
N THR A 120 -12.93 -16.21 -18.01
CA THR A 120 -14.22 -15.62 -18.38
C THR A 120 -14.10 -14.37 -19.25
N SER A 121 -12.91 -13.87 -19.48
CA SER A 121 -12.61 -12.64 -20.22
C SER A 121 -11.71 -12.96 -21.42
N SER A 122 -11.67 -12.09 -22.41
CA SER A 122 -10.85 -12.29 -23.61
C SER A 122 -10.05 -11.03 -23.96
N GLY A 123 -8.88 -11.25 -24.55
CA GLY A 123 -7.97 -10.19 -25.00
C GLY A 123 -6.72 -10.04 -24.13
N SER A 124 -5.68 -9.50 -24.75
CA SER A 124 -4.34 -9.38 -24.16
C SER A 124 -4.29 -8.47 -22.92
N THR A 125 -5.18 -7.49 -22.84
CA THR A 125 -5.30 -6.61 -21.66
C THR A 125 -5.65 -7.39 -20.41
N TYR A 126 -6.53 -8.38 -20.52
CA TYR A 126 -6.90 -9.22 -19.37
C TYR A 126 -5.77 -10.15 -18.92
N GLN A 127 -4.94 -10.62 -19.87
CA GLN A 127 -3.73 -11.38 -19.53
C GLN A 127 -2.73 -10.53 -18.73
N LEU A 128 -2.57 -9.25 -19.10
CA LEU A 128 -1.75 -8.30 -18.34
C LEU A 128 -2.32 -8.04 -16.94
N TYR A 129 -3.64 -7.89 -16.82
CA TYR A 129 -4.29 -7.73 -15.52
C TYR A 129 -4.12 -8.98 -14.64
N GLU A 130 -4.23 -10.17 -15.21
CA GLU A 130 -3.97 -11.42 -14.48
C GLU A 130 -2.54 -11.47 -13.96
N ALA A 131 -1.54 -11.16 -14.79
CA ALA A 131 -0.14 -11.15 -14.41
C ALA A 131 0.14 -10.12 -13.29
N ASP A 132 -0.42 -8.90 -13.40
CA ASP A 132 -0.35 -7.88 -12.36
C ASP A 132 -0.96 -8.37 -11.05
N MET A 133 -2.16 -8.96 -11.09
CA MET A 133 -2.84 -9.46 -9.90
C MET A 133 -2.14 -10.65 -9.24
N ARG A 134 -1.32 -11.41 -9.99
CA ARG A 134 -0.44 -12.44 -9.43
C ARG A 134 0.83 -11.86 -8.79
N LEU A 135 1.33 -10.74 -9.31
CA LEU A 135 2.51 -10.04 -8.81
C LEU A 135 2.23 -9.31 -7.48
N GLN A 136 1.13 -8.53 -7.41
CA GLN A 136 0.88 -7.61 -6.31
C GLN A 136 0.90 -8.28 -4.92
N PRO A 137 0.24 -9.43 -4.66
CA PRO A 137 0.28 -10.05 -3.33
C PRO A 137 1.69 -10.48 -2.89
N VAL A 138 2.55 -10.83 -3.85
CA VAL A 138 3.94 -11.23 -3.56
C VAL A 138 4.78 -10.01 -3.19
N ARG A 139 4.61 -8.92 -3.94
CA ARG A 139 5.24 -7.63 -3.67
C ARG A 139 4.82 -7.07 -2.32
N ASP A 140 3.51 -7.00 -2.07
CA ASP A 140 2.95 -6.47 -0.82
C ASP A 140 3.42 -7.28 0.40
N ARG A 141 3.48 -8.61 0.28
CA ARG A 141 4.02 -9.46 1.36
C ARG A 141 5.47 -9.17 1.65
N ALA A 142 6.31 -9.03 0.63
CA ALA A 142 7.73 -8.74 0.80
C ALA A 142 7.94 -7.37 1.47
N ILE A 143 7.20 -6.35 1.05
CA ILE A 143 7.23 -5.01 1.65
C ILE A 143 6.75 -5.06 3.09
N ALA A 144 5.62 -5.73 3.38
CA ALA A 144 5.11 -5.87 4.74
C ALA A 144 6.12 -6.55 5.67
N LEU A 145 6.80 -7.61 5.21
CA LEU A 145 7.84 -8.29 6.00
C LEU A 145 9.06 -7.40 6.24
N ARG A 146 9.51 -6.61 5.25
CA ARG A 146 10.59 -5.62 5.41
C ARG A 146 10.22 -4.57 6.44
N ASN A 147 9.01 -4.01 6.36
CA ASN A 147 8.52 -3.01 7.29
C ASN A 147 8.44 -3.57 8.72
N GLN A 148 7.94 -4.78 8.89
CA GLN A 148 7.91 -5.45 10.19
C GLN A 148 9.31 -5.72 10.74
N ALA A 149 10.26 -6.13 9.89
CA ALA A 149 11.65 -6.34 10.28
C ALA A 149 12.34 -5.04 10.74
N ALA A 150 12.00 -3.91 10.10
CA ALA A 150 12.51 -2.59 10.44
C ALA A 150 11.85 -2.02 11.71
N ALA A 151 10.54 -2.20 11.87
CA ALA A 151 9.78 -1.67 12.99
C ALA A 151 9.87 -2.50 14.29
N TYR A 152 10.42 -3.72 14.24
CA TYR A 152 10.46 -4.59 15.41
C TYR A 152 11.40 -4.08 16.50
N ASP A 153 10.80 -3.67 17.62
CA ASP A 153 11.45 -3.11 18.82
C ASP A 153 11.50 -4.09 20.02
N GLY A 154 11.26 -5.37 19.78
CA GLY A 154 11.19 -6.39 20.83
C GLY A 154 9.77 -6.63 21.37
N LYS A 155 8.77 -5.87 20.95
CA LYS A 155 7.38 -5.97 21.40
C LYS A 155 6.48 -6.55 20.32
N THR A 156 5.41 -7.21 20.75
CA THR A 156 4.32 -7.59 19.83
C THR A 156 3.31 -6.45 19.82
N PRO A 157 2.92 -5.94 18.65
CA PRO A 157 1.88 -4.93 18.53
C PRO A 157 0.58 -5.40 19.18
N ARG A 158 -0.17 -4.45 19.78
CA ARG A 158 -1.51 -4.69 20.30
C ARG A 158 -2.49 -3.90 19.47
N ALA A 159 -3.15 -4.58 18.54
CA ALA A 159 -4.25 -3.98 17.79
C ALA A 159 -5.56 -4.15 18.55
N ARG A 160 -6.44 -3.13 18.50
CA ARG A 160 -7.82 -3.26 18.95
C ARG A 160 -8.52 -4.36 18.14
N VAL A 161 -9.54 -5.00 18.73
CA VAL A 161 -10.39 -5.92 17.97
C VAL A 161 -11.11 -5.15 16.85
N CYS A 162 -11.37 -5.81 15.72
CA CYS A 162 -11.96 -5.13 14.55
C CYS A 162 -13.35 -4.53 14.90
N SER A 163 -14.14 -5.19 15.73
CA SER A 163 -15.44 -4.69 16.23
C SER A 163 -15.36 -3.42 17.11
N ALA A 164 -14.19 -3.05 17.57
CA ALA A 164 -13.95 -1.80 18.28
C ALA A 164 -13.30 -0.71 17.40
N ASP A 165 -13.24 -0.94 16.09
CA ASP A 165 -12.62 -0.07 15.09
C ASP A 165 -13.58 0.06 13.91
N ALA A 166 -14.31 1.18 13.84
CA ALA A 166 -15.31 1.44 12.80
C ALA A 166 -14.75 1.34 11.37
N HIS A 167 -13.49 1.73 11.17
CA HIS A 167 -12.85 1.59 9.85
C HIS A 167 -12.63 0.11 9.50
N CYS A 168 -12.14 -0.69 10.44
CA CYS A 168 -11.98 -2.13 10.25
C CYS A 168 -13.31 -2.83 9.97
N GLU A 169 -14.38 -2.48 10.66
CA GLU A 169 -15.72 -3.01 10.41
C GLU A 169 -16.24 -2.63 9.03
N HIS A 170 -16.08 -1.38 8.63
CA HIS A 170 -16.52 -0.89 7.32
C HIS A 170 -15.79 -1.63 6.18
N VAL A 171 -14.46 -1.72 6.24
CA VAL A 171 -13.67 -2.44 5.24
C VAL A 171 -14.05 -3.92 5.19
N SER A 172 -14.30 -4.54 6.35
CA SER A 172 -14.74 -5.94 6.44
C SER A 172 -16.13 -6.17 5.85
N TYR A 173 -17.05 -5.22 6.04
CA TYR A 173 -18.38 -5.25 5.41
C TYR A 173 -18.29 -5.18 3.88
N ASP A 174 -17.52 -4.22 3.36
CA ASP A 174 -17.31 -4.04 1.93
C ASP A 174 -16.62 -5.25 1.30
N LEU A 175 -15.62 -5.82 1.96
CA LEU A 175 -14.93 -7.03 1.53
C LEU A 175 -15.93 -8.20 1.34
N ASN A 176 -16.83 -8.40 2.32
CA ASN A 176 -17.86 -9.43 2.22
C ASN A 176 -18.87 -9.14 1.11
N ARG A 177 -19.21 -7.87 0.88
CA ARG A 177 -20.10 -7.44 -0.21
C ARG A 177 -19.49 -7.76 -1.57
N TYR A 178 -18.24 -7.35 -1.83
CA TYR A 178 -17.56 -7.61 -3.10
C TYR A 178 -17.23 -9.09 -3.31
N TYR A 179 -16.93 -9.83 -2.25
CA TYR A 179 -16.82 -11.29 -2.34
C TYR A 179 -18.10 -11.93 -2.86
N ARG A 180 -19.27 -11.57 -2.31
CA ARG A 180 -20.56 -12.09 -2.77
C ARG A 180 -20.87 -11.70 -4.22
N GLN A 181 -20.57 -10.44 -4.60
CA GLN A 181 -20.75 -9.98 -5.98
C GLN A 181 -19.87 -10.75 -6.95
N PHE A 182 -18.60 -10.89 -6.65
CA PHE A 182 -17.67 -11.67 -7.46
C PHE A 182 -18.08 -13.12 -7.57
N TYR A 183 -18.38 -13.77 -6.44
CA TYR A 183 -18.83 -15.16 -6.40
C TYR A 183 -20.09 -15.40 -7.25
N ALA A 184 -21.07 -14.51 -7.18
CA ALA A 184 -22.31 -14.62 -7.93
C ALA A 184 -22.09 -14.51 -9.45
N ARG A 185 -21.14 -13.69 -9.89
CA ARG A 185 -20.77 -13.50 -11.30
C ARG A 185 -19.98 -14.66 -11.89
N MET A 186 -19.31 -15.46 -11.05
CA MET A 186 -18.51 -16.58 -11.52
C MET A 186 -19.37 -17.72 -12.04
N PRO A 187 -18.95 -18.38 -13.13
CA PRO A 187 -19.58 -19.61 -13.60
C PRO A 187 -19.66 -20.67 -12.50
N ALA A 188 -20.72 -21.47 -12.47
CA ALA A 188 -20.96 -22.41 -11.38
C ALA A 188 -19.78 -23.36 -11.12
N HIS A 189 -19.16 -23.88 -12.19
CA HIS A 189 -18.01 -24.79 -12.10
C HIS A 189 -16.74 -24.12 -11.50
N ALA A 190 -16.60 -22.79 -11.59
CA ALA A 190 -15.44 -22.03 -11.10
C ALA A 190 -15.63 -21.51 -9.65
N ARG A 191 -16.86 -21.45 -9.12
CA ARG A 191 -17.17 -20.99 -7.76
C ARG A 191 -16.41 -21.72 -6.65
N PRO A 192 -16.13 -23.03 -6.73
CA PRO A 192 -15.31 -23.71 -5.73
C PRO A 192 -13.89 -23.13 -5.61
N ALA A 193 -13.28 -22.66 -6.71
CA ALA A 193 -11.97 -21.99 -6.65
C ALA A 193 -12.04 -20.67 -5.87
N VAL A 194 -13.09 -19.86 -6.09
CA VAL A 194 -13.33 -18.63 -5.34
C VAL A 194 -13.50 -18.90 -3.84
N SER A 195 -14.29 -19.91 -3.48
CA SER A 195 -14.51 -20.27 -2.08
C SER A 195 -13.22 -20.75 -1.40
N ARG A 196 -12.40 -21.57 -2.09
CA ARG A 196 -11.11 -22.04 -1.58
C ARG A 196 -10.14 -20.89 -1.35
N ALA A 197 -10.00 -20.00 -2.33
CA ALA A 197 -9.12 -18.82 -2.21
C ALA A 197 -9.56 -17.91 -1.04
N GLN A 198 -10.86 -17.65 -0.90
CA GLN A 198 -11.37 -16.84 0.21
C GLN A 198 -11.17 -17.52 1.58
N SER A 199 -11.35 -18.83 1.67
CA SER A 199 -11.10 -19.57 2.91
C SER A 199 -9.62 -19.57 3.29
N ALA A 200 -8.73 -19.77 2.32
CA ALA A 200 -7.28 -19.71 2.52
C ALA A 200 -6.84 -18.30 2.92
N TRP A 201 -7.41 -17.25 2.31
CA TRP A 201 -7.14 -15.86 2.70
C TRP A 201 -7.57 -15.56 4.14
N ARG A 202 -8.74 -16.05 4.56
CA ARG A 202 -9.18 -15.90 5.96
C ARG A 202 -8.19 -16.55 6.93
N ALA A 203 -7.74 -17.77 6.62
CA ALA A 203 -6.73 -18.44 7.44
C ALA A 203 -5.40 -17.67 7.52
N TYR A 204 -4.97 -17.06 6.41
CA TYR A 204 -3.82 -16.17 6.38
C TYR A 204 -4.05 -14.90 7.21
N ARG A 205 -5.18 -14.21 7.01
CA ARG A 205 -5.57 -13.04 7.80
C ARG A 205 -5.55 -13.35 9.29
N ASP A 206 -6.20 -14.42 9.71
CA ASP A 206 -6.37 -14.78 11.12
C ASP A 206 -5.03 -15.17 11.79
N ALA A 207 -4.10 -15.75 11.02
CA ALA A 207 -2.75 -16.03 11.49
C ALA A 207 -1.86 -14.78 11.55
N THR A 208 -2.17 -13.72 10.79
CA THR A 208 -1.33 -12.53 10.62
C THR A 208 -1.78 -11.37 11.50
N THR A 209 -3.08 -11.09 11.58
CA THR A 209 -3.61 -9.91 12.27
C THR A 209 -3.23 -9.81 13.76
N PRO A 210 -3.03 -10.90 14.51
CA PRO A 210 -2.54 -10.80 15.89
C PRO A 210 -1.03 -10.50 16.01
N LEU A 211 -0.32 -10.36 14.90
CA LEU A 211 1.13 -10.13 14.84
C LEU A 211 1.49 -8.71 14.38
N VAL A 212 0.52 -7.96 13.91
CA VAL A 212 0.69 -6.65 13.28
C VAL A 212 -0.12 -5.58 13.99
N ASP A 213 0.21 -4.32 13.78
CA ASP A 213 -0.56 -3.18 14.28
C ASP A 213 -1.86 -2.95 13.50
N GLU A 214 -2.61 -1.93 13.89
CA GLU A 214 -3.89 -1.57 13.27
C GLU A 214 -3.72 -1.14 11.82
N HIS A 215 -2.66 -0.41 11.50
CA HIS A 215 -2.38 0.06 10.15
C HIS A 215 -2.12 -1.11 9.20
N ALA A 216 -1.16 -1.98 9.53
CA ALA A 216 -0.85 -3.15 8.72
C ALA A 216 -2.04 -4.13 8.61
N ARG A 217 -2.92 -4.20 9.63
CA ARG A 217 -4.19 -4.95 9.52
C ARG A 217 -5.12 -4.33 8.49
N LEU A 218 -5.27 -3.01 8.49
CA LEU A 218 -6.12 -2.30 7.52
C LEU A 218 -5.58 -2.42 6.10
N ASP A 219 -4.26 -2.36 5.92
CA ASP A 219 -3.60 -2.58 4.64
C ASP A 219 -3.91 -3.99 4.09
N LEU A 220 -3.81 -5.02 4.94
CA LEU A 220 -4.14 -6.40 4.57
C LEU A 220 -5.61 -6.56 4.13
N LEU A 221 -6.54 -5.95 4.85
CA LEU A 221 -7.96 -5.97 4.52
C LEU A 221 -8.24 -5.17 3.25
N GLY A 222 -7.64 -3.98 3.12
CA GLY A 222 -7.79 -3.09 1.97
C GLY A 222 -7.26 -3.70 0.68
N ALA A 223 -6.10 -4.36 0.72
CA ALA A 223 -5.55 -5.08 -0.43
C ALA A 223 -6.52 -6.18 -0.92
N ARG A 224 -7.11 -6.95 0.01
CA ARG A 224 -8.11 -7.97 -0.36
C ARG A 224 -9.38 -7.34 -0.93
N LEU A 225 -9.86 -6.26 -0.33
CA LEU A 225 -11.02 -5.53 -0.81
C LEU A 225 -10.80 -5.04 -2.25
N ALA A 226 -9.64 -4.42 -2.53
CA ALA A 226 -9.29 -3.94 -3.86
C ALA A 226 -9.27 -5.08 -4.90
N THR A 227 -8.67 -6.22 -4.54
CA THR A 227 -8.66 -7.43 -5.39
C THR A 227 -10.08 -7.91 -5.73
N LEU A 228 -10.93 -8.10 -4.72
CA LEU A 228 -12.31 -8.60 -4.92
C LEU A 228 -13.16 -7.60 -5.70
N LYS A 229 -12.99 -6.29 -5.46
CA LYS A 229 -13.67 -5.25 -6.23
C LYS A 229 -13.27 -5.33 -7.71
N ARG A 230 -11.97 -5.32 -8.02
CA ARG A 230 -11.46 -5.44 -9.40
C ARG A 230 -11.98 -6.69 -10.08
N LEU A 231 -11.93 -7.86 -9.43
CA LEU A 231 -12.45 -9.11 -9.99
C LEU A 231 -13.96 -9.05 -10.24
N SER A 232 -14.72 -8.44 -9.33
CA SER A 232 -16.17 -8.29 -9.52
C SER A 232 -16.53 -7.42 -10.72
N GLU A 233 -15.63 -6.54 -11.16
CA GLU A 233 -15.81 -5.67 -12.33
C GLU A 233 -15.27 -6.30 -13.62
N THR A 234 -14.30 -7.23 -13.51
CA THR A 234 -13.60 -7.85 -14.65
C THR A 234 -14.30 -9.08 -15.21
N VAL A 235 -14.93 -9.89 -14.35
CA VAL A 235 -15.53 -11.17 -14.73
C VAL A 235 -16.68 -10.98 -15.72
N ASN A 236 -16.73 -11.83 -16.79
CA ASN A 236 -17.70 -11.80 -17.88
C ASN A 236 -17.62 -10.57 -18.80
N ASN A 237 -16.50 -9.85 -18.83
CA ASN A 237 -16.21 -8.86 -19.86
C ASN A 237 -15.62 -9.56 -21.10
N ARG A 238 -16.45 -9.67 -22.16
CA ARG A 238 -16.09 -10.25 -23.45
C ARG A 238 -16.11 -9.20 -24.55
#